data_e9ab8a7e01fb6bb2e62917b543c7c7f8
#
_entry.id   e9ab8a7e01fb6bb2e62917b543c7c7f8
#
_cell.length_a   1.000
_cell.length_b   1.000
_cell.length_c   1.000
_cell.angle_alpha   90.00
_cell.angle_beta   90.00
_cell.angle_gamma   90.00
#
_symmetry.space_group_name_H-M   'P 1'
#
loop_
_entity.id
_entity.type
_entity.pdbx_description
1 polymer ?
#
loop_
_entity_poly.entity_id
_entity_poly.type
_entity_poly.pdbx_seq_one_letter_code
_entity_poly.pdbx_strand_id
1 'polypeptide(L)'
;MAGNRAVAYVGPRKLEIRNLDYPKLVDPRGKKCEHGVILKLVVTNICGSDQHIYRGRFPAPSGMILGHENTGEVVEVGRDVEFIKTGDLVSVPFNVSCGKCRNCREQHTEICMNANPDIPCAAYGFNLGGWQGGQAEYMMVPWADFALLKFPDKDQAMENILKLAYLSDILPTGYHGCVIAGVKTGSTVYIAGAGPVGRAAAASARLLGASAIIVGDLNKERLAVVKKAGYEVVDISKPTPLADQIEAILGVREVDCGVDCVGFEAHGYGPGAGEDPSAVLNGLSEVVRFGGGAGIPGIYTAGDSQARNEMEKQGRYPLDFGKAWIKSPSVTAGQCPVLKYSRDLMQAILWGRLDHLVDVMNAQVVSLENALEAYKLFDHGSAKKYVVDPHNVTGKITPLAAAATR
;
A
#
# COMPACT_ATOMS: atom_id res chain seq x y z
N MET A 1 16.46 -16.29 -25.43
CA MET A 1 15.36 -16.25 -24.46
C MET A 1 15.03 -14.78 -24.24
N ALA A 2 13.78 -14.39 -24.09
CA ALA A 2 13.39 -13.01 -23.82
C ALA A 2 14.04 -12.57 -22.50
N GLY A 3 14.64 -11.39 -22.46
CA GLY A 3 15.12 -10.79 -21.23
C GLY A 3 13.94 -10.37 -20.33
N ASN A 4 14.23 -9.93 -19.11
CA ASN A 4 13.24 -9.42 -18.17
C ASN A 4 13.74 -8.03 -17.69
N ARG A 5 13.23 -6.96 -18.28
CA ARG A 5 13.57 -5.61 -17.84
C ARG A 5 12.84 -5.30 -16.52
N ALA A 6 13.55 -4.69 -15.59
CA ALA A 6 13.03 -4.46 -14.25
C ALA A 6 13.62 -3.18 -13.63
N VAL A 7 12.87 -2.57 -12.70
CA VAL A 7 13.34 -1.44 -11.88
C VAL A 7 14.14 -1.98 -10.70
N ALA A 8 15.43 -1.72 -10.69
CA ALA A 8 16.35 -2.14 -9.65
C ALA A 8 16.75 -0.97 -8.74
N TYR A 9 16.71 -1.20 -7.45
CA TYR A 9 17.30 -0.31 -6.46
C TYR A 9 18.82 -0.46 -6.45
N VAL A 10 19.55 0.63 -6.52
CA VAL A 10 21.03 0.61 -6.48
C VAL A 10 21.62 1.39 -5.32
N GLY A 11 20.81 2.19 -4.66
CA GLY A 11 21.18 2.99 -3.49
C GLY A 11 20.15 4.10 -3.22
N PRO A 12 20.30 4.86 -2.13
CA PRO A 12 19.37 5.93 -1.78
C PRO A 12 19.12 6.90 -2.93
N ARG A 13 17.86 7.05 -3.33
CA ARG A 13 17.37 7.86 -4.47
C ARG A 13 18.01 7.50 -5.83
N LYS A 14 18.47 6.26 -5.97
CA LYS A 14 19.07 5.76 -7.22
C LYS A 14 18.39 4.46 -7.64
N LEU A 15 17.74 4.51 -8.79
CA LEU A 15 17.15 3.36 -9.47
C LEU A 15 17.73 3.26 -10.88
N GLU A 16 17.72 2.06 -11.44
CA GLU A 16 18.05 1.82 -12.83
C GLU A 16 17.16 0.73 -13.44
N ILE A 17 17.01 0.75 -14.77
CA ILE A 17 16.42 -0.38 -15.49
C ILE A 17 17.52 -1.41 -15.73
N ARG A 18 17.32 -2.64 -15.24
CA ARG A 18 18.18 -3.78 -15.51
C ARG A 18 17.51 -4.77 -16.44
N ASN A 19 18.31 -5.38 -17.29
CA ASN A 19 17.90 -6.54 -18.08
C ASN A 19 18.36 -7.81 -17.35
N LEU A 20 17.41 -8.56 -16.82
CA LEU A 20 17.63 -9.78 -16.06
C LEU A 20 17.34 -11.01 -16.93
N ASP A 21 17.77 -12.17 -16.44
CA ASP A 21 17.28 -13.44 -16.99
C ASP A 21 15.77 -13.58 -16.76
N TYR A 22 15.11 -14.29 -17.66
CA TYR A 22 13.71 -14.69 -17.47
C TYR A 22 13.55 -15.46 -16.14
N PRO A 23 12.53 -15.15 -15.32
CA PRO A 23 12.38 -15.75 -14.01
C PRO A 23 12.19 -17.27 -14.12
N LYS A 24 12.65 -18.00 -13.12
CA LYS A 24 12.51 -19.45 -13.01
C LYS A 24 11.61 -19.79 -11.83
N LEU A 25 10.96 -20.95 -11.86
CA LEU A 25 10.19 -21.49 -10.74
C LEU A 25 11.14 -22.00 -9.62
N VAL A 26 11.82 -21.03 -8.98
CA VAL A 26 12.80 -21.30 -7.91
C VAL A 26 12.63 -20.21 -6.83
N ASP A 27 12.60 -20.63 -5.56
CA ASP A 27 12.52 -19.70 -4.43
C ASP A 27 13.86 -18.98 -4.18
N PRO A 28 13.90 -17.93 -3.35
CA PRO A 28 15.13 -17.20 -3.05
C PRO A 28 16.26 -18.05 -2.44
N ARG A 29 15.95 -19.26 -1.95
CA ARG A 29 16.92 -20.23 -1.40
C ARG A 29 17.41 -21.25 -2.43
N GLY A 30 16.99 -21.12 -3.70
CA GLY A 30 17.36 -22.03 -4.76
C GLY A 30 16.50 -23.32 -4.84
N LYS A 31 15.43 -23.41 -4.05
CA LYS A 31 14.54 -24.58 -4.08
C LYS A 31 13.51 -24.43 -5.19
N LYS A 32 13.22 -25.53 -5.91
CA LYS A 32 12.17 -25.57 -6.94
C LYS A 32 10.80 -25.25 -6.36
N CYS A 33 10.05 -24.39 -7.04
CA CYS A 33 8.68 -23.95 -6.74
C CYS A 33 7.69 -24.56 -7.73
N GLU A 34 7.52 -25.89 -7.73
CA GLU A 34 6.58 -26.58 -8.63
C GLU A 34 5.11 -26.19 -8.36
N HIS A 35 4.83 -25.53 -7.24
CA HIS A 35 3.55 -24.94 -6.86
C HIS A 35 3.44 -23.45 -7.22
N GLY A 36 4.36 -22.92 -8.01
CA GLY A 36 4.40 -21.52 -8.42
C GLY A 36 4.04 -21.33 -9.89
N VAL A 37 3.95 -20.08 -10.27
CA VAL A 37 3.70 -19.64 -11.66
C VAL A 37 4.66 -18.52 -12.04
N ILE A 38 4.81 -18.28 -13.35
CA ILE A 38 5.42 -17.06 -13.88
C ILE A 38 4.31 -16.22 -14.49
N LEU A 39 4.32 -14.94 -14.12
CA LEU A 39 3.41 -13.93 -14.64
C LEU A 39 4.11 -13.02 -15.62
N LYS A 40 3.43 -12.69 -16.72
CA LYS A 40 3.67 -11.50 -17.52
C LYS A 40 2.91 -10.36 -16.89
N LEU A 41 3.61 -9.32 -16.41
CA LEU A 41 2.98 -8.23 -15.69
C LEU A 41 2.14 -7.38 -16.64
N VAL A 42 0.86 -7.18 -16.30
CA VAL A 42 -0.05 -6.27 -17.00
C VAL A 42 0.12 -4.86 -16.44
N VAL A 43 0.07 -4.75 -15.12
CA VAL A 43 0.37 -3.51 -14.39
C VAL A 43 1.03 -3.81 -13.05
N THR A 44 1.87 -2.88 -12.62
CA THR A 44 2.45 -2.85 -11.28
C THR A 44 2.50 -1.41 -10.80
N ASN A 45 2.28 -1.16 -9.51
CA ASN A 45 2.13 0.22 -9.06
C ASN A 45 3.33 0.65 -8.20
N ILE A 46 3.55 1.97 -8.14
CA ILE A 46 4.48 2.58 -7.16
C ILE A 46 3.70 2.93 -5.90
N CYS A 47 4.13 2.37 -4.76
CA CYS A 47 3.53 2.57 -3.44
C CYS A 47 4.31 3.60 -2.60
N GLY A 48 3.64 4.14 -1.57
CA GLY A 48 4.31 4.95 -0.54
C GLY A 48 5.41 4.18 0.19
N SER A 49 5.22 2.89 0.42
CA SER A 49 6.21 2.03 1.07
C SER A 49 7.46 1.78 0.22
N ASP A 50 7.35 1.78 -1.12
CA ASP A 50 8.53 1.77 -2.01
C ASP A 50 9.40 3.01 -1.81
N GLN A 51 8.82 4.16 -1.41
CA GLN A 51 9.57 5.40 -1.15
C GLN A 51 10.48 5.27 0.07
N HIS A 52 10.11 4.48 1.08
CA HIS A 52 10.98 4.23 2.23
C HIS A 52 12.28 3.53 1.78
N ILE A 53 12.17 2.57 0.85
CA ILE A 53 13.33 1.91 0.23
C ILE A 53 14.08 2.90 -0.65
N TYR A 54 13.38 3.61 -1.54
CA TYR A 54 13.96 4.59 -2.44
C TYR A 54 14.78 5.65 -1.70
N ARG A 55 14.28 6.16 -0.57
CA ARG A 55 14.97 7.12 0.30
C ARG A 55 16.14 6.49 1.08
N GLY A 56 16.24 5.16 1.13
CA GLY A 56 17.23 4.43 1.92
C GLY A 56 16.90 4.32 3.40
N ARG A 57 15.64 4.56 3.79
CA ARG A 57 15.16 4.46 5.18
C ARG A 57 14.79 3.03 5.57
N PHE A 58 14.42 2.21 4.61
CA PHE A 58 14.24 0.77 4.79
C PHE A 58 15.44 0.05 4.14
N PRO A 59 16.14 -0.84 4.87
CA PRO A 59 17.34 -1.52 4.36
C PRO A 59 17.05 -2.37 3.14
N ALA A 60 17.80 -2.17 2.06
CA ALA A 60 17.67 -2.95 0.84
C ALA A 60 19.03 -3.17 0.17
N PRO A 61 19.34 -4.37 -0.33
CA PRO A 61 20.56 -4.63 -1.05
C PRO A 61 20.51 -3.99 -2.45
N SER A 62 21.68 -3.54 -2.93
CA SER A 62 21.81 -3.06 -4.32
C SER A 62 21.48 -4.20 -5.29
N GLY A 63 20.66 -3.91 -6.29
CA GLY A 63 20.17 -4.87 -7.27
C GLY A 63 18.82 -5.50 -6.94
N MET A 64 18.21 -5.20 -5.79
CA MET A 64 16.87 -5.65 -5.47
C MET A 64 15.85 -5.04 -6.44
N ILE A 65 14.98 -5.87 -7.00
CA ILE A 65 13.89 -5.43 -7.85
C ILE A 65 12.73 -4.98 -6.99
N LEU A 66 12.23 -3.76 -7.26
CA LEU A 66 11.13 -3.15 -6.52
C LEU A 66 9.75 -3.61 -7.03
N GLY A 67 8.71 -3.21 -6.29
CA GLY A 67 7.30 -3.37 -6.69
C GLY A 67 6.62 -4.58 -6.06
N HIS A 68 5.64 -4.30 -5.24
CA HIS A 68 4.83 -5.29 -4.53
C HIS A 68 3.35 -5.23 -4.89
N GLU A 69 2.93 -4.26 -5.68
CA GLU A 69 1.53 -4.12 -6.12
C GLU A 69 1.39 -4.66 -7.56
N ASN A 70 1.14 -5.96 -7.72
CA ASN A 70 1.29 -6.64 -9.00
C ASN A 70 -0.02 -7.26 -9.51
N THR A 71 -0.29 -7.07 -10.80
CA THR A 71 -1.37 -7.73 -11.54
C THR A 71 -0.80 -8.23 -12.87
N GLY A 72 -1.00 -9.51 -13.18
CA GLY A 72 -0.39 -10.11 -14.37
C GLY A 72 -1.19 -11.27 -14.95
N GLU A 73 -0.80 -11.66 -16.15
CA GLU A 73 -1.29 -12.83 -16.85
C GLU A 73 -0.34 -14.01 -16.61
N VAL A 74 -0.89 -15.16 -16.28
CA VAL A 74 -0.12 -16.41 -16.08
C VAL A 74 0.40 -16.90 -17.43
N VAL A 75 1.73 -17.03 -17.56
CA VAL A 75 2.38 -17.49 -18.79
C VAL A 75 3.05 -18.86 -18.64
N GLU A 76 3.39 -19.24 -17.40
CA GLU A 76 3.96 -20.56 -17.09
C GLU A 76 3.41 -21.04 -15.74
N VAL A 77 3.09 -22.33 -15.65
CA VAL A 77 2.58 -22.96 -14.42
C VAL A 77 3.50 -24.10 -14.00
N GLY A 78 3.78 -24.20 -12.70
CA GLY A 78 4.49 -25.33 -12.14
C GLY A 78 3.64 -26.61 -12.15
N ARG A 79 4.29 -27.76 -12.05
CA ARG A 79 3.65 -29.07 -12.16
C ARG A 79 2.56 -29.31 -11.08
N ASP A 80 2.73 -28.75 -9.91
CA ASP A 80 1.86 -28.98 -8.75
C ASP A 80 0.76 -27.89 -8.62
N VAL A 81 0.55 -27.04 -9.65
CA VAL A 81 -0.52 -26.05 -9.72
C VAL A 81 -1.77 -26.67 -10.33
N GLU A 82 -2.90 -26.61 -9.62
CA GLU A 82 -4.13 -27.30 -10.01
C GLU A 82 -5.22 -26.38 -10.55
N PHE A 83 -5.42 -25.19 -9.94
CA PHE A 83 -6.56 -24.30 -10.22
C PHE A 83 -6.20 -23.14 -11.15
N ILE A 84 -5.02 -22.57 -10.99
CA ILE A 84 -4.52 -21.48 -11.83
C ILE A 84 -4.00 -22.05 -13.15
N LYS A 85 -4.35 -21.39 -14.28
CA LYS A 85 -3.99 -21.85 -15.64
C LYS A 85 -3.29 -20.75 -16.42
N THR A 86 -2.48 -21.13 -17.40
CA THR A 86 -1.91 -20.21 -18.40
C THR A 86 -3.04 -19.43 -19.09
N GLY A 87 -2.87 -18.11 -19.20
CA GLY A 87 -3.85 -17.17 -19.72
C GLY A 87 -4.75 -16.54 -18.66
N ASP A 88 -4.76 -17.05 -17.42
CA ASP A 88 -5.52 -16.44 -16.33
C ASP A 88 -4.93 -15.06 -15.98
N LEU A 89 -5.81 -14.07 -15.81
CA LEU A 89 -5.45 -12.75 -15.28
C LEU A 89 -5.67 -12.76 -13.77
N VAL A 90 -4.63 -12.36 -13.02
CA VAL A 90 -4.58 -12.52 -11.56
C VAL A 90 -4.04 -11.29 -10.85
N SER A 91 -4.54 -11.01 -9.64
CA SER A 91 -3.93 -10.09 -8.68
C SER A 91 -3.03 -10.86 -7.71
N VAL A 92 -1.87 -10.29 -7.42
CA VAL A 92 -0.86 -10.86 -6.51
C VAL A 92 -0.87 -10.05 -5.21
N PRO A 93 -1.18 -10.62 -4.03
CA PRO A 93 -1.06 -9.92 -2.77
C PRO A 93 0.40 -9.54 -2.52
N PHE A 94 0.65 -8.38 -1.91
CA PHE A 94 2.03 -7.96 -1.63
C PHE A 94 2.76 -8.90 -0.67
N ASN A 95 2.01 -9.57 0.22
CA ASN A 95 2.54 -10.57 1.14
C ASN A 95 2.81 -11.88 0.41
N VAL A 96 3.92 -12.53 0.74
CA VAL A 96 4.19 -13.90 0.29
C VAL A 96 3.71 -14.88 1.36
N SER A 97 2.77 -15.75 1.00
CA SER A 97 2.13 -16.66 1.96
C SER A 97 1.94 -18.07 1.44
N CYS A 98 2.16 -19.08 2.30
CA CYS A 98 2.23 -20.48 1.89
C CYS A 98 0.88 -21.24 1.99
N GLY A 99 -0.13 -20.69 2.63
CA GLY A 99 -1.44 -21.34 2.84
C GLY A 99 -1.45 -22.53 3.83
N LYS A 100 -0.29 -22.96 4.32
CA LYS A 100 -0.14 -24.25 5.06
C LYS A 100 0.21 -24.06 6.53
N CYS A 101 0.93 -23.01 6.91
CA CYS A 101 1.32 -22.76 8.29
C CYS A 101 0.13 -22.32 9.15
N ARG A 102 0.30 -22.32 10.48
CA ARG A 102 -0.74 -21.91 11.41
C ARG A 102 -1.28 -20.52 11.06
N ASN A 103 -0.40 -19.54 10.92
CA ASN A 103 -0.82 -18.15 10.66
C ASN A 103 -1.65 -18.03 9.36
N CYS A 104 -1.23 -18.65 8.26
CA CYS A 104 -2.02 -18.65 7.02
C CYS A 104 -3.39 -19.33 7.19
N ARG A 105 -3.48 -20.42 7.95
CA ARG A 105 -4.75 -21.13 8.24
C ARG A 105 -5.68 -20.31 9.11
N GLU A 106 -5.13 -19.44 9.96
CA GLU A 106 -5.87 -18.48 10.79
C GLU A 106 -6.14 -17.16 10.04
N GLN A 107 -5.88 -17.11 8.72
CA GLN A 107 -6.04 -15.94 7.84
C GLN A 107 -5.09 -14.77 8.14
N HIS A 108 -4.01 -15.02 8.86
CA HIS A 108 -2.90 -14.10 9.08
C HIS A 108 -1.83 -14.31 8.02
N THR A 109 -2.17 -14.02 6.75
CA THR A 109 -1.29 -14.27 5.60
C THR A 109 -0.10 -13.32 5.54
N GLU A 110 -0.20 -12.16 6.17
CA GLU A 110 0.82 -11.13 6.29
C GLU A 110 2.02 -11.54 7.16
N ILE A 111 1.83 -12.53 8.02
CA ILE A 111 2.84 -13.06 8.94
C ILE A 111 3.09 -14.56 8.68
N CYS A 112 3.26 -14.95 7.44
CA CYS A 112 3.53 -16.33 7.05
C CYS A 112 4.84 -16.84 7.65
N MET A 113 4.79 -18.01 8.32
CA MET A 113 5.95 -18.62 9.01
C MET A 113 6.93 -19.34 8.08
N ASN A 114 6.57 -19.57 6.80
CA ASN A 114 7.37 -20.36 5.87
C ASN A 114 8.01 -19.57 4.75
N ALA A 115 7.51 -18.35 4.46
CA ALA A 115 7.93 -17.58 3.30
C ALA A 115 9.25 -16.82 3.52
N ASN A 116 9.66 -16.61 4.78
CA ASN A 116 10.91 -16.00 5.18
C ASN A 116 11.54 -16.82 6.32
N PRO A 117 12.79 -17.24 6.19
CA PRO A 117 13.46 -18.04 7.23
C PRO A 117 13.81 -17.25 8.49
N ASP A 118 13.96 -15.92 8.37
CA ASP A 118 14.49 -15.08 9.46
C ASP A 118 13.38 -14.58 10.39
N ILE A 119 12.25 -14.17 9.80
CA ILE A 119 11.08 -13.66 10.53
C ILE A 119 9.79 -14.11 9.86
N PRO A 120 8.68 -14.28 10.59
CA PRO A 120 7.38 -14.64 10.00
C PRO A 120 6.76 -13.43 9.29
N CYS A 121 7.38 -12.97 8.23
CA CYS A 121 6.93 -11.88 7.37
C CYS A 121 7.70 -11.94 6.04
N ALA A 122 7.01 -11.91 4.92
CA ALA A 122 7.63 -11.88 3.60
C ALA A 122 6.81 -11.02 2.64
N ALA A 123 7.52 -10.27 1.80
CA ALA A 123 6.89 -9.40 0.80
C ALA A 123 7.74 -9.32 -0.47
N TYR A 124 7.07 -9.15 -1.62
CA TYR A 124 7.76 -8.90 -2.89
C TYR A 124 8.39 -7.51 -2.90
N GLY A 125 9.58 -7.39 -3.49
CA GLY A 125 10.24 -6.09 -3.66
C GLY A 125 10.64 -5.40 -2.37
N PHE A 126 10.69 -6.15 -1.27
CA PHE A 126 11.23 -5.74 0.02
C PHE A 126 12.36 -6.68 0.44
N ASN A 127 13.25 -6.21 1.32
CA ASN A 127 14.28 -7.06 1.91
C ASN A 127 13.67 -7.98 3.00
N LEU A 128 12.60 -8.70 2.63
CA LEU A 128 11.82 -9.59 3.50
C LEU A 128 11.68 -10.96 2.84
N GLY A 129 12.66 -11.85 3.09
CA GLY A 129 12.70 -13.22 2.55
C GLY A 129 13.29 -13.35 1.15
N GLY A 130 13.84 -12.28 0.57
CA GLY A 130 14.56 -12.31 -0.72
C GLY A 130 13.67 -12.40 -1.97
N TRP A 131 12.35 -12.23 -1.85
CA TRP A 131 11.41 -12.28 -2.96
C TRP A 131 11.53 -11.04 -3.84
N GLN A 132 11.82 -11.25 -5.13
CA GLN A 132 11.95 -10.14 -6.09
C GLN A 132 10.60 -9.47 -6.35
N GLY A 133 10.62 -8.16 -6.55
CA GLY A 133 9.44 -7.37 -6.89
C GLY A 133 8.98 -7.53 -8.33
N GLY A 134 7.81 -7.00 -8.61
CA GLY A 134 7.17 -7.08 -9.92
C GLY A 134 7.17 -5.76 -10.70
N GLN A 135 7.95 -4.75 -10.34
CA GLN A 135 8.23 -3.65 -11.27
C GLN A 135 9.20 -4.12 -12.36
N ALA A 136 8.72 -5.10 -13.11
CA ALA A 136 9.43 -5.88 -14.13
C ALA A 136 8.47 -6.30 -15.24
N GLU A 137 8.99 -6.88 -16.31
CA GLU A 137 8.15 -7.47 -17.36
C GLU A 137 7.56 -8.81 -16.93
N TYR A 138 8.29 -9.58 -16.14
CA TYR A 138 7.89 -10.90 -15.65
C TYR A 138 8.27 -11.09 -14.17
N MET A 139 7.46 -11.85 -13.43
CA MET A 139 7.78 -12.25 -12.06
C MET A 139 7.34 -13.68 -11.75
N MET A 140 8.02 -14.31 -10.80
CA MET A 140 7.64 -15.61 -10.25
C MET A 140 6.79 -15.42 -8.99
N VAL A 141 5.70 -16.19 -8.87
CA VAL A 141 4.82 -16.21 -7.69
C VAL A 141 4.73 -17.64 -7.16
N PRO A 142 5.13 -17.91 -5.91
CA PRO A 142 5.00 -19.24 -5.29
C PRO A 142 3.58 -19.47 -4.77
N TRP A 143 3.23 -20.72 -4.48
CA TRP A 143 1.94 -21.13 -3.90
C TRP A 143 0.73 -20.55 -4.65
N ALA A 144 0.76 -20.61 -5.99
CA ALA A 144 -0.14 -19.88 -6.88
C ALA A 144 -1.62 -20.12 -6.58
N ASP A 145 -2.02 -21.36 -6.37
CA ASP A 145 -3.43 -21.72 -6.12
C ASP A 145 -3.98 -21.13 -4.81
N PHE A 146 -3.11 -20.84 -3.84
CA PHE A 146 -3.49 -20.19 -2.59
C PHE A 146 -3.34 -18.67 -2.68
N ALA A 147 -2.24 -18.20 -3.26
CA ALA A 147 -1.85 -16.79 -3.17
C ALA A 147 -2.56 -15.89 -4.20
N LEU A 148 -2.94 -16.43 -5.37
CA LEU A 148 -3.44 -15.59 -6.46
C LEU A 148 -4.95 -15.42 -6.42
N LEU A 149 -5.40 -14.18 -6.57
CA LEU A 149 -6.79 -13.87 -6.85
C LEU A 149 -7.01 -13.87 -8.36
N LYS A 150 -7.63 -14.92 -8.88
CA LYS A 150 -8.04 -14.99 -10.30
C LYS A 150 -9.27 -14.14 -10.56
N PHE A 151 -9.23 -13.31 -11.60
CA PHE A 151 -10.38 -12.58 -12.07
C PHE A 151 -11.32 -13.49 -12.86
N PRO A 152 -12.65 -13.40 -12.62
CA PRO A 152 -13.60 -14.36 -13.21
C PRO A 152 -13.74 -14.23 -14.72
N ASP A 153 -13.59 -13.03 -15.25
CA ASP A 153 -13.65 -12.72 -16.68
C ASP A 153 -12.50 -11.78 -17.04
N LYS A 154 -11.70 -12.15 -18.05
CA LYS A 154 -10.50 -11.42 -18.43
C LYS A 154 -10.82 -10.08 -19.11
N ASP A 155 -11.84 -10.06 -19.97
CA ASP A 155 -12.20 -8.83 -20.71
C ASP A 155 -12.78 -7.80 -19.75
N GLN A 156 -13.71 -8.20 -18.89
CA GLN A 156 -14.25 -7.36 -17.83
C GLN A 156 -13.14 -6.85 -16.90
N ALA A 157 -12.17 -7.70 -16.57
CA ALA A 157 -11.04 -7.31 -15.74
C ALA A 157 -10.13 -6.30 -16.43
N MET A 158 -9.86 -6.46 -17.73
CA MET A 158 -9.05 -5.49 -18.51
C MET A 158 -9.76 -4.13 -18.63
N GLU A 159 -11.07 -4.09 -18.79
CA GLU A 159 -11.85 -2.83 -18.75
C GLU A 159 -11.70 -2.11 -17.40
N ASN A 160 -11.64 -2.85 -16.31
CA ASN A 160 -11.53 -2.34 -14.93
C ASN A 160 -10.09 -2.38 -14.37
N ILE A 161 -9.09 -2.62 -15.21
CA ILE A 161 -7.73 -2.94 -14.77
C ILE A 161 -7.12 -1.91 -13.81
N LEU A 162 -7.38 -0.62 -13.99
CA LEU A 162 -6.86 0.43 -13.11
C LEU A 162 -7.49 0.41 -11.71
N LYS A 163 -8.73 -0.10 -11.57
CA LYS A 163 -9.36 -0.29 -10.26
C LYS A 163 -8.86 -1.59 -9.61
N LEU A 164 -8.80 -2.67 -10.40
CA LEU A 164 -8.39 -4.01 -9.95
C LEU A 164 -6.90 -4.07 -9.57
N ALA A 165 -6.05 -3.24 -10.18
CA ALA A 165 -4.64 -3.13 -9.84
C ALA A 165 -4.38 -2.76 -8.37
N TYR A 166 -5.34 -2.12 -7.70
CA TYR A 166 -5.20 -1.74 -6.29
C TYR A 166 -5.53 -2.86 -5.32
N LEU A 167 -6.04 -4.01 -5.80
CA LEU A 167 -6.37 -5.17 -4.96
C LEU A 167 -5.14 -5.89 -4.41
N SER A 168 -3.99 -5.67 -5.00
CA SER A 168 -2.73 -6.29 -4.59
C SER A 168 -2.21 -5.76 -3.25
N ASP A 169 -2.54 -4.49 -2.89
CA ASP A 169 -2.11 -3.84 -1.66
C ASP A 169 -3.07 -2.73 -1.19
N ILE A 170 -2.99 -1.53 -1.81
CA ILE A 170 -3.48 -0.28 -1.19
C ILE A 170 -4.97 -0.30 -0.89
N LEU A 171 -5.80 -0.93 -1.71
CA LEU A 171 -7.23 -0.99 -1.44
C LEU A 171 -7.55 -1.93 -0.26
N PRO A 172 -7.06 -3.18 -0.21
CA PRO A 172 -7.17 -4.01 0.98
C PRO A 172 -6.54 -3.39 2.23
N THR A 173 -5.39 -2.71 2.09
CA THR A 173 -4.70 -2.06 3.23
C THR A 173 -5.52 -0.90 3.80
N GLY A 174 -6.07 -0.03 2.96
CA GLY A 174 -6.97 1.03 3.41
C GLY A 174 -8.26 0.49 4.03
N TYR A 175 -8.82 -0.57 3.44
CA TYR A 175 -9.99 -1.27 3.96
C TYR A 175 -9.69 -1.92 5.32
N HIS A 176 -8.58 -2.62 5.43
CA HIS A 176 -8.10 -3.21 6.68
C HIS A 176 -7.98 -2.16 7.79
N GLY A 177 -7.33 -1.02 7.51
CA GLY A 177 -7.22 0.07 8.47
C GLY A 177 -8.58 0.52 9.01
N CYS A 178 -9.59 0.64 8.13
CA CYS A 178 -10.95 0.98 8.54
C CYS A 178 -11.62 -0.14 9.37
N VAL A 179 -11.46 -1.40 8.96
CA VAL A 179 -12.05 -2.56 9.67
C VAL A 179 -11.49 -2.69 11.08
N ILE A 180 -10.16 -2.61 11.24
CA ILE A 180 -9.53 -2.74 12.57
C ILE A 180 -9.73 -1.50 13.46
N ALA A 181 -10.04 -0.34 12.86
CA ALA A 181 -10.52 0.85 13.59
C ALA A 181 -11.98 0.73 14.03
N GLY A 182 -12.72 -0.28 13.57
CA GLY A 182 -14.12 -0.48 13.90
C GLY A 182 -15.09 0.41 13.11
N VAL A 183 -14.69 0.88 11.91
CA VAL A 183 -15.56 1.67 11.02
C VAL A 183 -16.79 0.85 10.61
N LYS A 184 -17.97 1.46 10.76
CA LYS A 184 -19.26 0.89 10.41
C LYS A 184 -20.23 1.96 9.96
N THR A 185 -21.42 1.56 9.56
CA THR A 185 -22.49 2.48 9.17
C THR A 185 -22.73 3.54 10.27
N GLY A 186 -22.68 4.80 9.86
CA GLY A 186 -22.88 5.95 10.74
C GLY A 186 -21.62 6.48 11.42
N SER A 187 -20.47 5.80 11.34
CA SER A 187 -19.22 6.27 11.96
C SER A 187 -18.73 7.59 11.37
N THR A 188 -18.16 8.44 12.21
CA THR A 188 -17.28 9.54 11.81
C THR A 188 -15.84 9.05 11.84
N VAL A 189 -15.06 9.33 10.78
CA VAL A 189 -13.72 8.75 10.58
C VAL A 189 -12.71 9.84 10.26
N TYR A 190 -11.59 9.87 11.01
CA TYR A 190 -10.42 10.66 10.64
C TYR A 190 -9.34 9.74 10.07
N ILE A 191 -8.84 10.07 8.89
CA ILE A 191 -7.76 9.35 8.19
C ILE A 191 -6.54 10.28 8.10
N ALA A 192 -5.45 9.90 8.73
CA ALA A 192 -4.19 10.59 8.63
C ALA A 192 -3.46 10.16 7.35
N GLY A 193 -3.14 11.13 6.50
CA GLY A 193 -2.47 10.93 5.21
C GLY A 193 -3.43 10.86 4.01
N ALA A 194 -3.24 11.75 3.03
CA ALA A 194 -3.94 11.78 1.74
C ALA A 194 -3.13 11.10 0.62
N GLY A 195 -2.17 10.26 0.97
CA GLY A 195 -1.44 9.37 0.06
C GLY A 195 -2.35 8.28 -0.52
N PRO A 196 -1.83 7.39 -1.39
CA PRO A 196 -2.65 6.34 -2.01
C PRO A 196 -3.40 5.45 -1.00
N VAL A 197 -2.75 5.03 0.09
CA VAL A 197 -3.41 4.22 1.15
C VAL A 197 -4.51 5.01 1.85
N GLY A 198 -4.28 6.28 2.21
CA GLY A 198 -5.30 7.11 2.85
C GLY A 198 -6.51 7.37 1.95
N ARG A 199 -6.29 7.55 0.65
CA ARG A 199 -7.37 7.66 -0.35
C ARG A 199 -8.13 6.35 -0.52
N ALA A 200 -7.45 5.21 -0.47
CA ALA A 200 -8.06 3.89 -0.41
C ALA A 200 -8.88 3.70 0.87
N ALA A 201 -8.36 4.15 2.02
CA ALA A 201 -9.08 4.13 3.29
C ALA A 201 -10.34 5.00 3.24
N ALA A 202 -10.29 6.18 2.61
CA ALA A 202 -11.47 7.04 2.44
C ALA A 202 -12.56 6.37 1.58
N ALA A 203 -12.17 5.74 0.45
CA ALA A 203 -13.09 4.97 -0.38
C ALA A 203 -13.67 3.77 0.38
N SER A 204 -12.85 3.10 1.19
CA SER A 204 -13.23 1.95 2.02
C SER A 204 -14.17 2.34 3.17
N ALA A 205 -13.90 3.46 3.85
CA ALA A 205 -14.79 3.97 4.90
C ALA A 205 -16.18 4.30 4.33
N ARG A 206 -16.25 4.88 3.12
CA ARG A 206 -17.53 5.08 2.41
C ARG A 206 -18.23 3.75 2.11
N LEU A 207 -17.49 2.75 1.62
CA LEU A 207 -18.03 1.41 1.36
C LEU A 207 -18.58 0.75 2.64
N LEU A 208 -17.93 0.95 3.78
CA LEU A 208 -18.38 0.47 5.10
C LEU A 208 -19.55 1.28 5.70
N GLY A 209 -19.94 2.39 5.05
CA GLY A 209 -21.10 3.18 5.44
C GLY A 209 -20.81 4.28 6.46
N ALA A 210 -19.56 4.76 6.57
CA ALA A 210 -19.24 5.91 7.40
C ALA A 210 -20.08 7.14 6.99
N SER A 211 -20.55 7.93 7.96
CA SER A 211 -21.38 9.12 7.75
C SER A 211 -20.55 10.35 7.42
N ALA A 212 -19.37 10.48 8.02
CA ALA A 212 -18.42 11.54 7.74
C ALA A 212 -17.00 10.98 7.65
N ILE A 213 -16.27 11.40 6.63
CA ILE A 213 -14.90 10.95 6.35
C ILE A 213 -14.03 12.18 6.17
N ILE A 214 -13.08 12.36 7.08
CA ILE A 214 -12.17 13.50 7.14
C ILE A 214 -10.75 13.00 6.87
N VAL A 215 -10.07 13.56 5.89
CA VAL A 215 -8.69 13.17 5.56
C VAL A 215 -7.74 14.33 5.86
N GLY A 216 -6.70 14.06 6.64
CA GLY A 216 -5.67 15.03 6.99
C GLY A 216 -4.37 14.82 6.23
N ASP A 217 -3.77 15.89 5.74
CA ASP A 217 -2.43 15.88 5.12
C ASP A 217 -1.80 17.28 5.20
N LEU A 218 -0.49 17.38 5.05
CA LEU A 218 0.22 18.64 4.89
C LEU A 218 0.33 19.07 3.42
N ASN A 219 0.11 18.15 2.48
CA ASN A 219 0.24 18.40 1.05
C ASN A 219 -1.11 18.87 0.45
N LYS A 220 -1.15 20.15 0.07
CA LYS A 220 -2.35 20.80 -0.47
C LYS A 220 -2.86 20.17 -1.78
N GLU A 221 -1.95 19.68 -2.64
CA GLU A 221 -2.36 19.04 -3.89
C GLU A 221 -3.06 17.72 -3.63
N ARG A 222 -2.56 16.92 -2.66
CA ARG A 222 -3.20 15.68 -2.22
C ARG A 222 -4.56 15.94 -1.59
N LEU A 223 -4.66 16.95 -0.72
CA LEU A 223 -5.93 17.36 -0.12
C LEU A 223 -6.94 17.81 -1.18
N ALA A 224 -6.50 18.54 -2.23
CA ALA A 224 -7.38 18.96 -3.32
C ALA A 224 -7.98 17.78 -4.08
N VAL A 225 -7.20 16.70 -4.31
CA VAL A 225 -7.71 15.45 -4.94
C VAL A 225 -8.80 14.82 -4.07
N VAL A 226 -8.55 14.69 -2.77
CA VAL A 226 -9.48 14.10 -1.80
C VAL A 226 -10.78 14.93 -1.71
N LYS A 227 -10.65 16.26 -1.63
CA LYS A 227 -11.80 17.17 -1.59
C LYS A 227 -12.65 17.09 -2.85
N LYS A 228 -11.99 17.02 -4.03
CA LYS A 228 -12.68 16.85 -5.32
C LYS A 228 -13.46 15.53 -5.38
N ALA A 229 -12.99 14.49 -4.70
CA ALA A 229 -13.66 13.20 -4.60
C ALA A 229 -14.84 13.19 -3.60
N GLY A 230 -15.14 14.34 -2.95
CA GLY A 230 -16.29 14.51 -2.08
C GLY A 230 -16.06 14.08 -0.62
N TYR A 231 -14.82 14.14 -0.14
CA TYR A 231 -14.47 13.92 1.25
C TYR A 231 -14.12 15.24 1.94
N GLU A 232 -14.30 15.31 3.25
CA GLU A 232 -13.84 16.43 4.05
C GLU A 232 -12.31 16.37 4.22
N VAL A 233 -11.68 17.54 4.36
CA VAL A 233 -10.23 17.62 4.47
C VAL A 233 -9.81 18.58 5.59
N VAL A 234 -8.71 18.22 6.27
CA VAL A 234 -8.00 19.09 7.22
C VAL A 234 -6.55 19.26 6.80
N ASP A 235 -6.09 20.49 6.84
CA ASP A 235 -4.70 20.86 6.51
C ASP A 235 -3.89 20.92 7.79
N ILE A 236 -3.11 19.87 8.04
CA ILE A 236 -2.31 19.74 9.28
C ILE A 236 -1.10 20.68 9.33
N SER A 237 -0.78 21.37 8.23
CA SER A 237 0.27 22.41 8.21
C SER A 237 -0.19 23.75 8.80
N LYS A 238 -1.50 23.92 9.05
CA LYS A 238 -2.05 25.13 9.63
C LYS A 238 -1.76 25.24 11.13
N PRO A 239 -1.74 26.47 11.68
CA PRO A 239 -1.57 26.68 13.13
C PRO A 239 -2.77 26.20 13.96
N THR A 240 -3.94 26.01 13.32
CA THR A 240 -5.17 25.53 13.98
C THR A 240 -5.01 24.07 14.40
N PRO A 241 -5.20 23.72 15.67
CA PRO A 241 -5.12 22.34 16.15
C PRO A 241 -6.03 21.40 15.38
N LEU A 242 -5.63 20.13 15.26
CA LEU A 242 -6.38 19.10 14.53
C LEU A 242 -7.83 18.96 15.05
N ALA A 243 -8.00 18.92 16.38
CA ALA A 243 -9.32 18.81 17.00
C ALA A 243 -10.23 20.00 16.67
N ASP A 244 -9.68 21.23 16.58
CA ASP A 244 -10.45 22.43 16.23
C ASP A 244 -10.87 22.41 14.75
N GLN A 245 -10.02 21.88 13.87
CA GLN A 245 -10.37 21.70 12.45
C GLN A 245 -11.48 20.65 12.28
N ILE A 246 -11.46 19.56 13.07
CA ILE A 246 -12.51 18.54 13.10
C ILE A 246 -13.82 19.14 13.65
N GLU A 247 -13.75 19.92 14.71
CA GLU A 247 -14.91 20.62 15.29
C GLU A 247 -15.60 21.55 14.29
N ALA A 248 -14.82 22.26 13.48
CA ALA A 248 -15.38 23.11 12.43
C ALA A 248 -16.17 22.32 11.35
N ILE A 249 -15.91 21.05 11.19
CA ILE A 249 -16.62 20.17 10.24
C ILE A 249 -17.79 19.46 10.90
N LEU A 250 -17.58 18.87 12.08
CA LEU A 250 -18.53 17.98 12.75
C LEU A 250 -19.37 18.64 13.85
N GLY A 251 -18.95 19.82 14.34
CA GLY A 251 -19.51 20.44 15.54
C GLY A 251 -19.03 19.81 16.86
N VAL A 252 -18.15 18.80 16.80
CA VAL A 252 -17.48 18.12 17.93
C VAL A 252 -16.02 17.89 17.61
N ARG A 253 -15.18 17.87 18.67
CA ARG A 253 -13.70 17.81 18.56
C ARG A 253 -13.15 16.41 18.34
N GLU A 254 -14.01 15.41 18.16
CA GLU A 254 -13.63 14.00 18.13
C GLU A 254 -14.37 13.21 17.04
N VAL A 255 -13.82 12.05 16.71
CA VAL A 255 -14.38 11.08 15.73
C VAL A 255 -14.53 9.70 16.37
N ASP A 256 -15.40 8.86 15.80
CA ASP A 256 -15.55 7.46 16.26
C ASP A 256 -14.32 6.63 16.00
N CYS A 257 -13.70 6.82 14.82
CA CYS A 257 -12.61 5.99 14.35
C CYS A 257 -11.47 6.82 13.76
N GLY A 258 -10.23 6.40 13.98
CA GLY A 258 -9.04 6.97 13.38
C GLY A 258 -8.25 5.94 12.58
N VAL A 259 -7.63 6.34 11.46
CA VAL A 259 -6.82 5.46 10.63
C VAL A 259 -5.48 6.14 10.32
N ASP A 260 -4.37 5.46 10.64
CA ASP A 260 -3.03 5.90 10.29
C ASP A 260 -2.59 5.35 8.93
N CYS A 261 -2.53 6.21 7.92
CA CYS A 261 -2.02 5.88 6.59
C CYS A 261 -0.69 6.58 6.26
N VAL A 262 0.07 6.97 7.28
CA VAL A 262 1.36 7.70 7.17
C VAL A 262 2.52 6.84 7.66
N GLY A 263 2.48 6.39 8.91
CA GLY A 263 3.55 5.63 9.53
C GLY A 263 4.72 6.49 10.03
N PHE A 264 5.92 5.89 10.13
CA PHE A 264 7.09 6.46 10.80
C PHE A 264 7.71 7.71 10.14
N GLU A 265 7.40 8.01 8.88
CA GLU A 265 7.82 9.27 8.22
C GLU A 265 6.79 10.40 8.42
N ALA A 266 6.01 10.35 9.48
CA ALA A 266 5.07 11.40 9.83
C ALA A 266 5.77 12.72 10.18
N HIS A 267 5.05 13.83 10.00
CA HIS A 267 5.47 15.16 10.43
C HIS A 267 4.54 15.66 11.54
N GLY A 268 5.06 16.50 12.39
CA GLY A 268 4.27 17.19 13.40
C GLY A 268 3.19 18.09 12.81
N TYR A 269 2.34 18.60 13.68
CA TYR A 269 1.25 19.52 13.30
C TYR A 269 1.71 20.97 13.36
N GLY A 270 1.15 21.81 12.48
CA GLY A 270 1.40 23.24 12.46
C GLY A 270 2.47 23.68 11.45
N PRO A 271 2.63 25.03 11.30
CA PRO A 271 3.55 25.61 10.32
C PRO A 271 5.00 25.24 10.59
N GLY A 272 5.69 24.69 9.56
CA GLY A 272 7.12 24.34 9.64
C GLY A 272 7.46 23.17 10.55
N ALA A 273 6.46 22.40 10.98
CA ALA A 273 6.70 21.21 11.79
C ALA A 273 7.57 20.20 11.04
N GLY A 274 8.65 19.75 11.71
CA GLY A 274 9.56 18.75 11.18
C GLY A 274 9.00 17.32 11.28
N GLU A 275 9.79 16.37 10.83
CA GLU A 275 9.46 14.95 10.98
C GLU A 275 9.28 14.58 12.46
N ASP A 276 8.21 13.87 12.75
CA ASP A 276 7.88 13.31 14.06
C ASP A 276 7.11 12.01 13.91
N PRO A 277 7.77 10.85 14.01
CA PRO A 277 7.17 9.54 13.86
C PRO A 277 5.99 9.24 14.80
N SER A 278 5.91 9.97 15.93
CA SER A 278 4.84 9.80 16.92
C SER A 278 3.63 10.69 16.67
N ALA A 279 3.74 11.68 15.76
CA ALA A 279 2.73 12.72 15.59
C ALA A 279 1.35 12.15 15.25
N VAL A 280 1.28 11.22 14.30
CA VAL A 280 -0.01 10.62 13.89
C VAL A 280 -0.61 9.80 15.02
N LEU A 281 0.18 8.95 15.69
CA LEU A 281 -0.30 8.10 16.80
C LEU A 281 -0.84 8.94 17.96
N ASN A 282 -0.13 10.02 18.32
CA ASN A 282 -0.56 10.95 19.36
C ASN A 282 -1.77 11.78 18.92
N GLY A 283 -1.81 12.22 17.65
CA GLY A 283 -2.97 12.91 17.08
C GLY A 283 -4.23 12.04 17.06
N LEU A 284 -4.12 10.77 16.69
CA LEU A 284 -5.24 9.82 16.77
C LEU A 284 -5.71 9.63 18.22
N SER A 285 -4.78 9.53 19.17
CA SER A 285 -5.11 9.44 20.60
C SER A 285 -5.85 10.68 21.10
N GLU A 286 -5.58 11.86 20.52
CA GLU A 286 -6.27 13.10 20.84
C GLU A 286 -7.70 13.13 20.28
N VAL A 287 -7.88 12.82 18.97
CA VAL A 287 -9.15 13.05 18.29
C VAL A 287 -10.10 11.86 18.27
N VAL A 288 -9.63 10.63 18.53
CA VAL A 288 -10.55 9.48 18.69
C VAL A 288 -11.27 9.59 20.02
N ARG A 289 -12.60 9.47 19.99
CA ARG A 289 -13.45 9.59 21.18
C ARG A 289 -13.20 8.51 22.23
N PHE A 290 -13.74 8.71 23.42
CA PHE A 290 -13.79 7.67 24.45
C PHE A 290 -14.51 6.40 23.93
N GLY A 291 -13.88 5.23 24.08
CA GLY A 291 -14.37 3.96 23.56
C GLY A 291 -14.33 3.84 22.04
N GLY A 292 -13.65 4.77 21.35
CA GLY A 292 -13.44 4.73 19.91
C GLY A 292 -12.34 3.76 19.49
N GLY A 293 -12.05 3.67 18.18
CA GLY A 293 -11.04 2.77 17.65
C GLY A 293 -10.01 3.43 16.75
N ALA A 294 -8.77 2.91 16.77
CA ALA A 294 -7.71 3.32 15.88
C ALA A 294 -7.13 2.10 15.13
N GLY A 295 -7.08 2.19 13.81
CA GLY A 295 -6.42 1.23 12.93
C GLY A 295 -5.11 1.80 12.37
N ILE A 296 -4.03 1.04 12.46
CA ILE A 296 -2.69 1.49 12.12
C ILE A 296 -2.06 0.56 11.09
N PRO A 297 -2.45 0.67 9.79
CA PRO A 297 -1.75 0.01 8.70
C PRO A 297 -0.46 0.74 8.28
N GLY A 298 -0.21 1.94 8.80
CA GLY A 298 1.03 2.68 8.58
C GLY A 298 2.26 1.91 9.03
N ILE A 299 3.35 2.00 8.27
CA ILE A 299 4.59 1.25 8.56
C ILE A 299 5.35 1.91 9.71
N TYR A 300 5.71 1.11 10.71
CA TYR A 300 6.67 1.44 11.77
C TYR A 300 7.76 0.38 11.80
N THR A 301 9.02 0.79 11.77
CA THR A 301 10.16 -0.13 11.65
C THR A 301 11.31 0.24 12.55
N ALA A 302 12.17 -0.73 12.83
CA ALA A 302 13.51 -0.51 13.35
C ALA A 302 14.54 -0.51 12.22
N GLY A 303 15.72 0.05 12.48
CA GLY A 303 16.83 0.05 11.54
C GLY A 303 16.82 1.21 10.52
N ASP A 304 15.94 2.20 10.71
CA ASP A 304 15.97 3.40 9.88
C ASP A 304 17.30 4.15 10.02
N SER A 305 18.06 4.23 8.93
CA SER A 305 19.37 4.89 8.89
C SER A 305 19.30 6.42 9.04
N GLN A 306 18.11 7.00 8.88
CA GLN A 306 17.86 8.45 8.94
C GLN A 306 16.99 8.81 10.15
N ALA A 307 16.80 7.89 11.12
CA ALA A 307 16.10 8.18 12.36
C ALA A 307 16.70 9.37 13.11
N ARG A 308 15.87 10.20 13.74
CA ARG A 308 16.29 11.42 14.44
C ARG A 308 17.18 11.16 15.68
N ASN A 309 17.03 9.96 16.25
CA ASN A 309 17.75 9.54 17.45
C ASN A 309 17.84 8.00 17.52
N GLU A 310 18.64 7.49 18.48
CA GLU A 310 18.89 6.06 18.64
C GLU A 310 17.63 5.28 19.09
N MET A 311 16.70 5.89 19.81
CA MET A 311 15.45 5.23 20.20
C MET A 311 14.59 4.93 18.97
N GLU A 312 14.38 5.93 18.11
CA GLU A 312 13.63 5.76 16.86
C GLU A 312 14.29 4.76 15.92
N LYS A 313 15.63 4.79 15.83
CA LYS A 313 16.38 3.78 15.07
C LYS A 313 16.14 2.36 15.57
N GLN A 314 15.89 2.18 16.86
CA GLN A 314 15.51 0.91 17.46
C GLN A 314 14.01 0.60 17.33
N GLY A 315 13.23 1.43 16.65
CA GLY A 315 11.78 1.28 16.50
C GLY A 315 11.00 1.64 17.78
N ARG A 316 11.55 2.51 18.63
CA ARG A 316 10.93 2.99 19.86
C ARG A 316 10.41 4.41 19.66
N TYR A 317 9.10 4.58 19.78
CA TYR A 317 8.42 5.84 19.55
C TYR A 317 7.72 6.33 20.82
N PRO A 318 7.87 7.61 21.22
CA PRO A 318 7.21 8.14 22.40
C PRO A 318 5.70 8.32 22.15
N LEU A 319 4.88 7.73 23.00
CA LEU A 319 3.43 7.85 22.94
C LEU A 319 2.87 8.48 24.20
N ASP A 320 1.87 9.36 24.07
CA ASP A 320 1.07 9.93 25.15
C ASP A 320 0.10 8.87 25.71
N PHE A 321 0.61 7.68 26.03
CA PHE A 321 -0.19 6.51 26.37
C PHE A 321 -1.13 6.73 27.56
N GLY A 322 -0.70 7.52 28.57
CA GLY A 322 -1.55 7.83 29.71
C GLY A 322 -2.80 8.66 29.34
N LYS A 323 -2.69 9.55 28.36
CA LYS A 323 -3.84 10.29 27.81
C LYS A 323 -4.75 9.39 26.97
N ALA A 324 -4.17 8.45 26.23
CA ALA A 324 -4.93 7.49 25.45
C ALA A 324 -5.65 6.48 26.36
N TRP A 325 -4.99 5.96 27.37
CA TRP A 325 -5.49 4.91 28.26
C TRP A 325 -6.82 5.26 28.92
N ILE A 326 -7.01 6.52 29.37
CA ILE A 326 -8.24 6.96 30.05
C ILE A 326 -9.46 6.93 29.09
N LYS A 327 -9.23 6.99 27.78
CA LYS A 327 -10.29 6.93 26.76
C LYS A 327 -10.76 5.50 26.45
N SER A 328 -10.09 4.47 26.99
CA SER A 328 -10.38 3.04 26.71
C SER A 328 -10.49 2.74 25.20
N PRO A 329 -9.52 3.12 24.38
CA PRO A 329 -9.60 2.92 22.93
C PRO A 329 -9.30 1.47 22.56
N SER A 330 -9.87 1.01 21.43
CA SER A 330 -9.34 -0.14 20.71
C SER A 330 -8.24 0.35 19.75
N VAL A 331 -7.02 -0.20 19.87
CA VAL A 331 -5.92 0.11 18.97
C VAL A 331 -5.38 -1.18 18.36
N THR A 332 -5.46 -1.27 17.03
CA THR A 332 -4.94 -2.43 16.29
C THR A 332 -3.98 -1.97 15.22
N ALA A 333 -2.81 -2.59 15.16
CA ALA A 333 -1.74 -2.24 14.22
C ALA A 333 -1.24 -3.47 13.48
N GLY A 334 -0.67 -3.28 12.31
CA GLY A 334 0.01 -4.31 11.54
C GLY A 334 -0.27 -4.25 10.04
N GLN A 335 0.40 -5.14 9.32
CA GLN A 335 0.22 -5.26 7.87
C GLN A 335 -1.15 -5.84 7.53
N CYS A 336 -1.63 -5.55 6.33
CA CYS A 336 -2.90 -6.08 5.82
C CYS A 336 -2.78 -7.55 5.41
N PRO A 337 -3.63 -8.46 5.89
CA PRO A 337 -3.81 -9.80 5.33
C PRO A 337 -4.63 -9.70 4.03
N VAL A 338 -4.00 -9.33 2.91
CA VAL A 338 -4.65 -8.98 1.63
C VAL A 338 -5.67 -10.02 1.19
N LEU A 339 -5.33 -11.30 1.28
CA LEU A 339 -6.21 -12.40 0.85
C LEU A 339 -7.54 -12.47 1.62
N LYS A 340 -7.57 -11.95 2.84
CA LYS A 340 -8.80 -11.87 3.64
C LYS A 340 -9.88 -10.97 3.02
N TYR A 341 -9.47 -9.97 2.24
CA TYR A 341 -10.35 -8.93 1.72
C TYR A 341 -10.44 -8.88 0.20
N SER A 342 -9.41 -9.37 -0.50
CA SER A 342 -9.23 -9.13 -1.94
C SER A 342 -10.39 -9.62 -2.80
N ARG A 343 -10.98 -10.78 -2.48
CA ARG A 343 -12.13 -11.32 -3.21
C ARG A 343 -13.38 -10.43 -3.08
N ASP A 344 -13.71 -10.00 -1.88
CA ASP A 344 -14.91 -9.21 -1.63
C ASP A 344 -14.77 -7.81 -2.21
N LEU A 345 -13.57 -7.23 -2.12
CA LEU A 345 -13.26 -5.94 -2.75
C LEU A 345 -13.26 -6.02 -4.28
N MET A 346 -12.79 -7.13 -4.86
CA MET A 346 -12.94 -7.41 -6.31
C MET A 346 -14.42 -7.38 -6.71
N GLN A 347 -15.29 -8.07 -5.98
CA GLN A 347 -16.72 -8.05 -6.24
C GLN A 347 -17.30 -6.63 -6.12
N ALA A 348 -16.90 -5.87 -5.09
CA ALA A 348 -17.33 -4.49 -4.94
C ALA A 348 -16.93 -3.61 -6.14
N ILE A 349 -15.73 -3.81 -6.71
CA ILE A 349 -15.28 -3.12 -7.93
C ILE A 349 -16.13 -3.54 -9.12
N LEU A 350 -16.23 -4.84 -9.39
CA LEU A 350 -16.92 -5.37 -10.57
C LEU A 350 -18.42 -5.06 -10.60
N TRP A 351 -19.04 -4.88 -9.43
CA TRP A 351 -20.44 -4.47 -9.27
C TRP A 351 -20.62 -2.95 -9.08
N GLY A 352 -19.61 -2.13 -9.39
CA GLY A 352 -19.70 -0.66 -9.42
C GLY A 352 -19.81 0.02 -8.06
N ARG A 353 -19.52 -0.66 -6.96
CA ARG A 353 -19.57 -0.04 -5.61
C ARG A 353 -18.39 0.88 -5.33
N LEU A 354 -17.35 0.80 -6.15
CA LEU A 354 -16.11 1.59 -6.06
C LEU A 354 -15.80 2.31 -7.39
N ASP A 355 -16.81 2.75 -8.14
CA ASP A 355 -16.61 3.40 -9.45
C ASP A 355 -15.80 4.68 -9.37
N HIS A 356 -15.91 5.43 -8.27
CA HIS A 356 -15.14 6.65 -8.00
C HIS A 356 -13.66 6.39 -7.67
N LEU A 357 -13.22 5.12 -7.56
CA LEU A 357 -11.87 4.78 -7.08
C LEU A 357 -10.76 5.34 -7.98
N VAL A 358 -10.94 5.35 -9.30
CA VAL A 358 -9.94 5.91 -10.24
C VAL A 358 -9.73 7.41 -10.02
N ASP A 359 -10.82 8.16 -9.80
CA ASP A 359 -10.77 9.61 -9.55
C ASP A 359 -10.10 9.90 -8.21
N VAL A 360 -10.48 9.16 -7.17
CA VAL A 360 -9.87 9.27 -5.84
C VAL A 360 -8.38 8.95 -5.88
N MET A 361 -7.98 7.93 -6.64
CA MET A 361 -6.57 7.55 -6.77
C MET A 361 -5.76 8.54 -7.62
N ASN A 362 -6.40 9.34 -8.47
CA ASN A 362 -5.71 10.25 -9.40
C ASN A 362 -4.60 9.51 -10.18
N ALA A 363 -4.97 8.35 -10.76
CA ALA A 363 -4.03 7.44 -11.41
C ALA A 363 -3.37 8.06 -12.64
N GLN A 364 -2.08 7.75 -12.82
CA GLN A 364 -1.33 8.02 -14.04
C GLN A 364 -0.58 6.77 -14.48
N VAL A 365 -0.87 6.29 -15.70
CA VAL A 365 -0.18 5.12 -16.26
C VAL A 365 1.12 5.58 -16.93
N VAL A 366 2.21 4.90 -16.63
CA VAL A 366 3.56 5.17 -17.15
C VAL A 366 4.20 3.91 -17.71
N SER A 367 5.16 4.05 -18.62
CA SER A 367 5.97 2.90 -19.07
C SER A 367 6.97 2.48 -17.98
N LEU A 368 7.57 1.30 -18.15
CA LEU A 368 8.62 0.82 -17.26
C LEU A 368 9.81 1.78 -17.19
N GLU A 369 10.21 2.36 -18.33
CA GLU A 369 11.30 3.35 -18.42
C GLU A 369 10.98 4.62 -17.62
N ASN A 370 9.73 5.07 -17.68
CA ASN A 370 9.27 6.26 -16.98
C ASN A 370 9.05 6.03 -15.48
N ALA A 371 9.10 4.79 -14.99
CA ALA A 371 8.99 4.50 -13.57
C ALA A 371 10.06 5.21 -12.75
N LEU A 372 11.28 5.35 -13.28
CA LEU A 372 12.40 6.04 -12.59
C LEU A 372 12.06 7.50 -12.30
N GLU A 373 11.43 8.19 -13.25
CA GLU A 373 11.01 9.58 -13.06
C GLU A 373 9.75 9.67 -12.19
N ALA A 374 8.85 8.71 -12.31
CA ALA A 374 7.65 8.63 -11.46
C ALA A 374 8.02 8.48 -9.97
N TYR A 375 9.07 7.73 -9.63
CA TYR A 375 9.62 7.65 -8.27
C TYR A 375 10.07 9.01 -7.75
N LYS A 376 10.80 9.78 -8.56
CA LYS A 376 11.25 11.13 -8.19
C LYS A 376 10.08 12.08 -7.96
N LEU A 377 9.12 12.10 -8.90
CA LEU A 377 7.93 12.95 -8.78
C LEU A 377 7.13 12.58 -7.52
N PHE A 378 7.02 11.28 -7.21
CA PHE A 378 6.33 10.83 -6.00
C PHE A 378 7.09 11.22 -4.73
N ASP A 379 8.44 11.12 -4.72
CA ASP A 379 9.29 11.59 -3.62
C ASP A 379 9.14 13.10 -3.37
N HIS A 380 8.93 13.88 -4.42
CA HIS A 380 8.63 15.32 -4.32
C HIS A 380 7.15 15.65 -4.00
N GLY A 381 6.36 14.66 -3.62
CA GLY A 381 5.01 14.88 -3.10
C GLY A 381 3.90 14.90 -4.15
N SER A 382 4.14 14.42 -5.38
CA SER A 382 3.08 14.31 -6.40
C SER A 382 1.81 13.67 -5.83
N ALA A 383 0.66 14.23 -6.21
CA ALA A 383 -0.65 13.69 -5.86
C ALA A 383 -1.10 12.52 -6.76
N LYS A 384 -0.26 12.06 -7.69
CA LYS A 384 -0.56 10.94 -8.58
C LYS A 384 -0.33 9.59 -7.89
N LYS A 385 -1.15 8.60 -8.24
CA LYS A 385 -0.82 7.18 -8.08
C LYS A 385 -0.26 6.69 -9.41
N TYR A 386 1.03 6.37 -9.44
CA TYR A 386 1.67 5.89 -10.64
C TYR A 386 1.43 4.40 -10.81
N VAL A 387 0.90 4.03 -11.99
CA VAL A 387 0.66 2.66 -12.44
C VAL A 387 1.65 2.39 -13.56
N VAL A 388 2.55 1.46 -13.38
CA VAL A 388 3.54 1.07 -14.40
C VAL A 388 2.95 -0.02 -15.27
N ASP A 389 2.93 0.19 -16.59
CA ASP A 389 2.54 -0.81 -17.60
C ASP A 389 3.78 -1.24 -18.37
N PRO A 390 4.40 -2.38 -18.00
CA PRO A 390 5.69 -2.78 -18.58
C PRO A 390 5.63 -3.15 -20.06
N HIS A 391 4.45 -3.51 -20.56
CA HIS A 391 4.26 -4.02 -21.92
C HIS A 391 3.35 -3.15 -22.79
N ASN A 392 2.87 -2.01 -22.26
CA ASN A 392 1.88 -1.14 -22.91
C ASN A 392 0.59 -1.89 -23.30
N VAL A 393 0.14 -2.81 -22.45
CA VAL A 393 -1.06 -3.61 -22.75
C VAL A 393 -2.36 -2.88 -22.40
N THR A 394 -2.31 -1.87 -21.55
CA THR A 394 -3.50 -1.08 -21.19
C THR A 394 -3.87 -0.05 -22.25
N GLY A 395 -2.94 0.35 -23.10
CA GLY A 395 -3.12 1.45 -24.06
C GLY A 395 -3.36 2.82 -23.39
N LYS A 396 -3.05 2.96 -22.09
CA LYS A 396 -3.35 4.16 -21.27
C LYS A 396 -2.09 4.90 -20.82
N ILE A 397 -0.91 4.55 -21.33
CA ILE A 397 0.33 5.25 -20.99
C ILE A 397 0.22 6.71 -21.38
N THR A 398 0.50 7.59 -20.43
CA THR A 398 0.52 9.04 -20.62
C THR A 398 1.92 9.60 -20.31
N PRO A 399 2.38 10.62 -21.05
CA PRO A 399 3.64 11.28 -20.74
C PRO A 399 3.64 11.84 -19.32
N LEU A 400 4.77 11.75 -18.64
CA LEU A 400 4.99 12.48 -17.41
C LEU A 400 5.07 13.98 -17.73
N ALA A 401 4.40 14.82 -16.94
CA ALA A 401 4.63 16.25 -17.00
C ALA A 401 6.09 16.51 -16.63
N ALA A 402 6.82 17.30 -17.42
CA ALA A 402 8.17 17.70 -17.06
C ALA A 402 8.15 18.28 -15.65
N ALA A 403 9.05 17.81 -14.79
CA ALA A 403 9.20 18.37 -13.45
C ALA A 403 9.40 19.88 -13.61
N ALA A 404 8.47 20.67 -13.08
CA ALA A 404 8.70 22.09 -12.96
C ALA A 404 9.92 22.24 -12.04
N THR A 405 11.05 22.61 -12.60
CA THR A 405 12.25 22.99 -11.84
C THR A 405 11.84 24.12 -10.91
N ARG A 406 11.60 23.79 -9.63
CA ARG A 406 11.49 24.76 -8.53
C ARG A 406 12.76 24.77 -7.71
#